data_5a3a541f8fc3d5b22bdf01870bbb274b
#
_entry.id   5a3a541f8fc3d5b22bdf01870bbb274b
#
_cell.length_a   1.000
_cell.length_b   1.000
_cell.length_c   1.000
_cell.angle_alpha   90.00
_cell.angle_beta   90.00
_cell.angle_gamma   90.00
#
_symmetry.space_group_name_H-M   'P 1'
#
loop_
_entity.id
_entity.type
_entity.pdbx_description
1 polymer ?
#
loop_
_entity_poly.entity_id
_entity_poly.type
_entity_poly.pdbx_seq_one_letter_code
_entity_poly.pdbx_strand_id
1 'polypeptide(L)'
;MSFISDMEISRITNLYQPKTYANKTVTYPNEKRISINLEEQQDSFVKSANVNFTGNVAKVEKRFEEVFNHNFFLKLLREKVPDAYTGLDLVSIKDIISIKYNGDMYKRGPLAIEVLKKYRSCMFPTEKSIFTILENQSKKHSNLKLQDLLKLQYAKAEKVLITQQSGILNKINLMIRELPKDEFEAARKVIQESFDKIFAQNPPPENRFSRKTFINKLSKIDIKDKHRKAKIMAVAENLPQSANSVEAFIVKYSQPYKVRYDYKNKEYVKITRDSEEVGLRLLEPSVGTDEHIHPQSAYRKEKIARENGDKAAQDLSSFRVTILTSKKINEIKTDTPLDDFIMQQKANELDIPENIQKHIQRLIEIDNKWFKCGKYQDAATLADYIKVLKDEFDLRSNIVKVDLGDFEETIPNIKDKAILQREKLDAKRARLISRENADFINGVQKIQLENRKTQKHSARFNH
;
A
#
# COMPACT_ATOMS: atom_id res chain seq x y z
N MET A 1 18.27 5.50 1.63
CA MET A 1 17.25 4.58 2.12
C MET A 1 16.05 4.62 1.18
N SER A 2 16.09 4.00 0.02
CA SER A 2 14.93 3.84 -0.87
C SER A 2 15.17 2.67 -1.83
N PHE A 3 15.65 1.54 -1.31
CA PHE A 3 15.70 0.27 -2.02
C PHE A 3 14.37 -0.51 -1.93
N ILE A 4 13.36 0.08 -1.26
CA ILE A 4 12.12 -0.62 -0.88
C ILE A 4 11.09 -0.64 -2.00
N SER A 5 10.99 0.40 -2.87
CA SER A 5 9.85 0.50 -3.79
C SER A 5 9.84 -0.57 -4.89
N ASP A 6 10.98 -0.85 -5.52
CA ASP A 6 11.03 -1.86 -6.59
C ASP A 6 11.19 -3.29 -6.06
N MET A 7 11.72 -3.44 -4.84
CA MET A 7 11.87 -4.74 -4.19
C MET A 7 10.58 -5.21 -3.50
N GLU A 8 9.77 -4.31 -2.93
CA GLU A 8 8.47 -4.67 -2.34
C GLU A 8 7.43 -4.99 -3.41
N ILE A 9 7.44 -4.28 -4.55
CA ILE A 9 6.58 -4.63 -5.69
C ILE A 9 6.99 -5.99 -6.27
N SER A 10 8.30 -6.28 -6.38
CA SER A 10 8.78 -7.62 -6.72
C SER A 10 8.43 -8.66 -5.66
N ARG A 11 8.40 -8.29 -4.37
CA ARG A 11 7.98 -9.20 -3.30
C ARG A 11 6.48 -9.43 -3.35
N ILE A 12 5.66 -8.42 -3.57
CA ILE A 12 4.22 -8.59 -3.71
C ILE A 12 3.90 -9.42 -4.97
N THR A 13 4.57 -9.18 -6.10
CA THR A 13 4.40 -9.99 -7.30
C THR A 13 5.01 -11.39 -7.20
N ASN A 14 6.11 -11.58 -6.47
CA ASN A 14 6.71 -12.89 -6.24
C ASN A 14 6.01 -13.70 -5.13
N LEU A 15 5.36 -13.04 -4.16
CA LEU A 15 4.52 -13.69 -3.15
C LEU A 15 3.26 -14.34 -3.75
N TYR A 16 2.83 -13.88 -4.93
CA TYR A 16 1.63 -14.39 -5.62
C TYR A 16 1.95 -15.21 -6.88
N GLN A 17 3.21 -15.58 -7.12
CA GLN A 17 3.49 -16.61 -8.13
C GLN A 17 3.16 -17.99 -7.56
N PRO A 18 2.27 -18.76 -8.20
CA PRO A 18 2.03 -20.14 -7.79
C PRO A 18 3.36 -20.90 -7.90
N LYS A 19 3.75 -21.57 -6.82
CA LYS A 19 4.87 -22.52 -6.87
C LYS A 19 4.53 -23.55 -7.96
N THR A 20 5.30 -23.56 -9.03
CA THR A 20 5.26 -24.63 -10.02
C THR A 20 5.71 -25.90 -9.33
N TYR A 21 4.77 -26.73 -8.93
CA TYR A 21 5.04 -28.13 -8.62
C TYR A 21 5.30 -28.86 -9.93
N ALA A 22 6.41 -29.57 -9.97
CA ALA A 22 6.82 -30.39 -11.09
C ALA A 22 5.69 -31.36 -11.50
N ASN A 23 5.48 -31.45 -12.79
CA ASN A 23 4.59 -32.32 -13.55
C ASN A 23 4.23 -33.64 -12.86
N LYS A 24 3.00 -33.76 -12.40
CA LYS A 24 2.25 -35.00 -12.45
C LYS A 24 1.01 -34.75 -13.32
N THR A 25 1.03 -35.35 -14.48
CA THR A 25 -0.10 -35.43 -15.41
C THR A 25 -1.26 -36.08 -14.69
N VAL A 26 -2.28 -35.31 -14.33
CA VAL A 26 -3.57 -35.81 -13.86
C VAL A 26 -4.56 -35.48 -14.97
N THR A 27 -4.99 -36.50 -15.69
CA THR A 27 -6.12 -36.46 -16.62
C THR A 27 -7.41 -36.25 -15.83
N TYR A 28 -8.08 -35.14 -16.08
CA TYR A 28 -9.38 -34.83 -15.51
C TYR A 28 -10.49 -35.31 -16.45
N PRO A 29 -11.47 -36.05 -15.94
CA PRO A 29 -12.76 -36.21 -16.63
C PRO A 29 -13.72 -35.14 -16.06
N ASN A 30 -14.33 -34.39 -16.99
CA ASN A 30 -15.55 -33.62 -16.87
C ASN A 30 -15.67 -32.46 -15.85
N GLU A 31 -15.85 -31.32 -16.46
CA GLU A 31 -16.30 -30.03 -15.98
C GLU A 31 -17.15 -30.05 -14.70
N LYS A 32 -16.55 -29.71 -13.55
CA LYS A 32 -17.24 -29.05 -12.47
C LYS A 32 -16.43 -27.77 -12.14
N ARG A 33 -17.09 -26.62 -12.28
CA ARG A 33 -16.57 -25.34 -11.81
C ARG A 33 -16.19 -25.48 -10.34
N ILE A 34 -14.90 -25.52 -10.04
CA ILE A 34 -14.39 -25.44 -8.68
C ILE A 34 -14.44 -23.95 -8.31
N SER A 35 -15.40 -23.59 -7.47
CA SER A 35 -15.35 -22.32 -6.74
C SER A 35 -14.20 -22.42 -5.74
N ILE A 36 -13.03 -21.89 -6.10
CA ILE A 36 -11.90 -21.78 -5.16
C ILE A 36 -12.32 -20.76 -4.11
N ASN A 37 -12.44 -21.22 -2.87
CA ASN A 37 -12.74 -20.37 -1.73
C ASN A 37 -11.49 -19.55 -1.41
N LEU A 38 -11.38 -18.37 -2.01
CA LEU A 38 -10.25 -17.43 -1.86
C LEU A 38 -10.05 -16.96 -0.40
N GLU A 39 -11.03 -17.17 0.47
CA GLU A 39 -10.93 -16.82 1.88
C GLU A 39 -10.05 -17.80 2.68
N GLU A 40 -10.06 -19.09 2.35
CA GLU A 40 -9.21 -20.08 3.04
C GLU A 40 -7.72 -19.97 2.69
N GLN A 41 -7.38 -19.54 1.46
CA GLN A 41 -5.98 -19.36 1.07
C GLN A 41 -5.34 -18.11 1.68
N GLN A 42 -6.13 -17.09 2.08
CA GLN A 42 -5.60 -15.89 2.73
C GLN A 42 -5.25 -16.11 4.21
N ASP A 43 -5.97 -16.97 4.91
CA ASP A 43 -5.68 -17.26 6.33
C ASP A 43 -4.36 -18.01 6.54
N SER A 44 -3.90 -18.78 5.57
CA SER A 44 -2.61 -19.46 5.64
C SER A 44 -1.41 -18.52 5.40
N PHE A 45 -1.60 -17.39 4.70
CA PHE A 45 -0.54 -16.43 4.39
C PHE A 45 -0.26 -15.45 5.54
N VAL A 46 -1.26 -15.12 6.34
CA VAL A 46 -1.12 -14.22 7.51
C VAL A 46 -0.33 -14.87 8.64
N LYS A 47 -0.31 -16.21 8.72
CA LYS A 47 0.44 -16.94 9.77
C LYS A 47 1.96 -16.94 9.61
N SER A 48 2.50 -16.59 8.45
CA SER A 48 3.95 -16.64 8.19
C SER A 48 4.69 -15.31 8.42
N ALA A 49 3.99 -14.22 8.74
CA ALA A 49 4.57 -12.89 8.96
C ALA A 49 4.75 -12.52 10.45
N ASN A 50 4.55 -13.47 11.38
CA ASN A 50 4.79 -13.21 12.80
C ASN A 50 6.28 -13.14 13.11
N VAL A 51 6.81 -11.91 13.15
CA VAL A 51 8.10 -11.61 13.78
C VAL A 51 7.87 -11.55 15.28
N ASN A 52 8.53 -12.47 16.01
CA ASN A 52 8.48 -12.55 17.46
C ASN A 52 9.02 -11.28 18.13
N PHE A 53 8.15 -10.55 18.84
CA PHE A 53 8.51 -9.54 19.81
C PHE A 53 8.19 -10.04 21.22
N THR A 54 9.22 -10.17 22.04
CA THR A 54 9.09 -10.59 23.46
C THR A 54 9.07 -9.36 24.38
N GLY A 55 8.03 -9.22 25.20
CA GLY A 55 7.95 -8.24 26.29
C GLY A 55 6.50 -7.96 26.75
N ASN A 56 6.29 -7.62 28.01
CA ASN A 56 4.98 -7.40 28.65
C ASN A 56 4.11 -6.26 28.09
N VAL A 57 4.63 -5.46 27.14
CA VAL A 57 3.88 -4.53 26.27
C VAL A 57 2.86 -5.28 25.40
N ALA A 58 3.07 -6.59 25.23
CA ALA A 58 2.33 -7.48 24.34
C ALA A 58 0.82 -7.61 24.58
N LYS A 59 0.28 -7.29 25.75
CA LYS A 59 -1.18 -7.51 26.01
C LYS A 59 -2.07 -6.42 25.42
N VAL A 60 -1.66 -5.15 25.49
CA VAL A 60 -2.40 -4.03 24.88
C VAL A 60 -2.14 -4.03 23.38
N GLU A 61 -0.89 -4.27 22.99
CA GLU A 61 -0.42 -4.40 21.62
C GLU A 61 -1.16 -5.50 20.83
N LYS A 62 -1.25 -6.69 21.44
CA LYS A 62 -1.93 -7.84 20.86
C LYS A 62 -3.42 -7.57 20.62
N ARG A 63 -4.06 -6.80 21.52
CA ARG A 63 -5.48 -6.46 21.40
C ARG A 63 -5.74 -5.47 20.23
N PHE A 64 -4.84 -4.54 19.97
CA PHE A 64 -4.96 -3.58 18.87
C PHE A 64 -4.72 -4.27 17.52
N GLU A 65 -3.67 -5.07 17.38
CA GLU A 65 -3.37 -5.85 16.16
C GLU A 65 -4.44 -6.93 15.87
N GLU A 66 -5.04 -7.53 16.91
CA GLU A 66 -6.12 -8.51 16.74
C GLU A 66 -7.44 -7.86 16.31
N VAL A 67 -7.70 -6.61 16.71
CA VAL A 67 -8.97 -5.91 16.42
C VAL A 67 -8.92 -5.17 15.10
N PHE A 68 -7.82 -4.47 14.83
CA PHE A 68 -7.66 -3.64 13.61
C PHE A 68 -6.66 -4.28 12.64
N ASN A 69 -6.85 -5.56 12.38
CA ASN A 69 -6.01 -6.32 11.47
C ASN A 69 -6.34 -6.02 10.00
N HIS A 70 -5.53 -6.57 9.10
CA HIS A 70 -5.69 -6.44 7.66
C HIS A 70 -7.14 -6.75 7.18
N ASN A 71 -7.83 -7.71 7.77
CA ASN A 71 -9.21 -8.06 7.43
C ASN A 71 -10.21 -6.94 7.76
N PHE A 72 -9.98 -6.18 8.82
CA PHE A 72 -10.78 -5.01 9.15
C PHE A 72 -10.64 -3.93 8.06
N PHE A 73 -9.41 -3.58 7.68
CA PHE A 73 -9.17 -2.61 6.61
C PHE A 73 -9.71 -3.05 5.25
N LEU A 74 -9.66 -4.35 4.93
CA LEU A 74 -10.31 -4.88 3.73
C LEU A 74 -11.84 -4.71 3.76
N LYS A 75 -12.49 -4.77 4.94
CA LYS A 75 -13.92 -4.45 5.05
C LYS A 75 -14.18 -2.97 4.77
N LEU A 76 -13.35 -2.07 5.29
CA LEU A 76 -13.47 -0.63 5.03
C LEU A 76 -13.29 -0.30 3.56
N LEU A 77 -12.34 -0.94 2.86
CA LEU A 77 -12.16 -0.79 1.42
C LEU A 77 -13.39 -1.25 0.62
N ARG A 78 -14.04 -2.35 1.03
CA ARG A 78 -15.30 -2.81 0.40
C ARG A 78 -16.45 -1.82 0.59
N GLU A 79 -16.48 -1.10 1.69
CA GLU A 79 -17.46 -0.04 1.97
C GLU A 79 -17.07 1.30 1.33
N LYS A 80 -16.00 1.33 0.52
CA LYS A 80 -15.50 2.52 -0.19
C LYS A 80 -15.17 3.68 0.76
N VAL A 81 -14.42 3.36 1.82
CA VAL A 81 -13.82 4.39 2.66
C VAL A 81 -12.73 5.09 1.83
N PRO A 82 -12.78 6.42 1.69
CA PRO A 82 -11.79 7.15 0.91
C PRO A 82 -10.45 7.21 1.62
N ASP A 83 -9.40 7.54 0.86
CA ASP A 83 -8.08 7.90 1.40
C ASP A 83 -8.20 9.05 2.41
N ALA A 84 -7.66 8.84 3.61
CA ALA A 84 -7.79 9.81 4.69
C ALA A 84 -7.12 11.16 4.39
N TYR A 85 -6.06 11.17 3.60
CA TYR A 85 -5.30 12.40 3.32
C TYR A 85 -5.70 13.08 2.02
N THR A 86 -6.17 12.33 1.03
CA THR A 86 -6.51 12.89 -0.29
C THR A 86 -8.00 12.93 -0.58
N GLY A 87 -8.82 12.19 0.17
CA GLY A 87 -10.24 12.04 -0.09
C GLY A 87 -10.57 11.24 -1.36
N LEU A 88 -9.58 10.66 -2.04
CA LEU A 88 -9.79 9.83 -3.22
C LEU A 88 -10.30 8.44 -2.83
N ASP A 89 -11.07 7.82 -3.72
CA ASP A 89 -11.41 6.40 -3.59
C ASP A 89 -10.14 5.54 -3.64
N LEU A 90 -10.17 4.41 -2.93
CA LEU A 90 -9.05 3.48 -2.88
C LEU A 90 -9.32 2.22 -3.70
N VAL A 91 -8.25 1.67 -4.28
CA VAL A 91 -8.27 0.39 -4.99
C VAL A 91 -7.93 -0.73 -4.01
N SER A 92 -8.73 -1.78 -3.98
CA SER A 92 -8.44 -2.96 -3.18
C SER A 92 -7.32 -3.80 -3.83
N ILE A 93 -6.44 -4.39 -3.03
CA ILE A 93 -5.47 -5.36 -3.54
C ILE A 93 -6.14 -6.55 -4.23
N LYS A 94 -7.36 -6.93 -3.81
CA LYS A 94 -8.15 -7.97 -4.47
C LYS A 94 -8.56 -7.58 -5.88
N ASP A 95 -8.86 -6.32 -6.12
CA ASP A 95 -9.16 -5.82 -7.48
C ASP A 95 -7.94 -5.92 -8.38
N ILE A 96 -6.76 -5.55 -7.87
CA ILE A 96 -5.49 -5.69 -8.60
C ILE A 96 -5.23 -7.16 -8.97
N ILE A 97 -5.40 -8.07 -8.00
CA ILE A 97 -5.23 -9.52 -8.21
C ILE A 97 -6.24 -10.03 -9.25
N SER A 98 -7.50 -9.62 -9.15
CA SER A 98 -8.55 -10.02 -10.10
C SER A 98 -8.25 -9.54 -11.52
N ILE A 99 -7.86 -8.26 -11.70
CA ILE A 99 -7.46 -7.67 -12.98
C ILE A 99 -6.30 -8.48 -13.59
N LYS A 100 -5.31 -8.81 -12.77
CA LYS A 100 -4.15 -9.58 -13.20
C LYS A 100 -4.53 -11.01 -13.59
N TYR A 101 -5.28 -11.69 -12.74
CA TYR A 101 -5.74 -13.08 -12.98
C TYR A 101 -6.55 -13.21 -14.26
N ASN A 102 -7.46 -12.25 -14.53
CA ASN A 102 -8.28 -12.21 -15.73
C ASN A 102 -7.52 -11.81 -17.00
N GLY A 103 -6.25 -11.41 -16.88
CA GLY A 103 -5.45 -10.90 -17.99
C GLY A 103 -6.05 -9.66 -18.66
N ASP A 104 -6.83 -8.85 -17.90
CA ASP A 104 -7.59 -7.72 -18.43
C ASP A 104 -6.73 -6.70 -19.15
N MET A 105 -5.51 -6.48 -18.66
CA MET A 105 -4.58 -5.51 -19.23
C MET A 105 -3.88 -5.99 -20.52
N TYR A 106 -3.93 -7.29 -20.82
CA TYR A 106 -3.42 -7.83 -22.09
C TYR A 106 -4.40 -7.72 -23.24
N LYS A 107 -5.66 -7.38 -22.95
CA LYS A 107 -6.68 -7.17 -23.95
C LYS A 107 -6.37 -5.96 -24.84
N ARG A 108 -7.10 -5.84 -25.97
CA ARG A 108 -7.03 -4.65 -26.82
C ARG A 108 -7.38 -3.39 -26.02
N GLY A 109 -6.84 -2.26 -26.43
CA GLY A 109 -6.98 -0.99 -25.71
C GLY A 109 -8.38 -0.64 -25.23
N PRO A 110 -9.43 -0.67 -26.06
CA PRO A 110 -10.80 -0.36 -25.62
C PRO A 110 -11.28 -1.23 -24.46
N LEU A 111 -11.00 -2.54 -24.48
CA LEU A 111 -11.41 -3.47 -23.42
C LEU A 111 -10.64 -3.22 -22.11
N ALA A 112 -9.32 -3.00 -22.21
CA ALA A 112 -8.51 -2.67 -21.05
C ALA A 112 -8.92 -1.32 -20.45
N ILE A 113 -9.26 -0.32 -21.29
CA ILE A 113 -9.76 1.00 -20.86
C ILE A 113 -11.10 0.87 -20.13
N GLU A 114 -12.03 0.03 -20.57
CA GLU A 114 -13.30 -0.18 -19.87
C GLU A 114 -13.10 -0.78 -18.47
N VAL A 115 -12.10 -1.63 -18.28
CA VAL A 115 -11.74 -2.12 -16.95
C VAL A 115 -11.16 -0.98 -16.08
N LEU A 116 -10.19 -0.22 -16.61
CA LEU A 116 -9.56 0.90 -15.89
C LEU A 116 -10.55 2.02 -15.56
N LYS A 117 -11.56 2.25 -16.39
CA LYS A 117 -12.60 3.27 -16.22
C LYS A 117 -13.36 3.12 -14.91
N LYS A 118 -13.54 1.88 -14.42
CA LYS A 118 -14.19 1.60 -13.13
C LYS A 118 -13.43 2.18 -11.95
N TYR A 119 -12.13 2.41 -12.10
CA TYR A 119 -11.23 2.92 -11.06
C TYR A 119 -10.78 4.37 -11.30
N ARG A 120 -11.44 5.08 -12.23
CA ARG A 120 -11.03 6.47 -12.56
C ARG A 120 -11.12 7.41 -11.37
N SER A 121 -12.11 7.23 -10.48
CA SER A 121 -12.26 8.01 -9.23
C SER A 121 -11.09 7.80 -8.26
N CYS A 122 -10.45 6.63 -8.31
CA CYS A 122 -9.31 6.31 -7.46
C CYS A 122 -8.00 6.94 -7.96
N MET A 123 -7.90 7.29 -9.24
CA MET A 123 -6.64 7.73 -9.84
C MET A 123 -6.22 9.13 -9.40
N PHE A 124 -4.94 9.31 -9.10
CA PHE A 124 -4.34 10.63 -8.89
C PHE A 124 -4.32 11.47 -10.18
N PRO A 125 -4.10 12.79 -10.12
CA PRO A 125 -4.14 13.66 -11.28
C PRO A 125 -3.25 13.22 -12.44
N THR A 126 -2.02 12.78 -12.15
CA THR A 126 -1.09 12.26 -13.18
C THR A 126 -1.66 11.02 -13.87
N GLU A 127 -2.11 10.04 -13.09
CA GLU A 127 -2.69 8.79 -13.59
C GLU A 127 -3.99 9.04 -14.35
N LYS A 128 -4.86 9.97 -13.89
CA LYS A 128 -6.07 10.41 -14.61
C LYS A 128 -5.73 11.01 -15.99
N SER A 129 -4.68 11.82 -16.06
CA SER A 129 -4.25 12.42 -17.32
C SER A 129 -3.75 11.36 -18.31
N ILE A 130 -2.96 10.40 -17.83
CA ILE A 130 -2.47 9.29 -18.65
C ILE A 130 -3.63 8.40 -19.11
N PHE A 131 -4.56 8.07 -18.20
CA PHE A 131 -5.77 7.33 -18.54
C PHE A 131 -6.56 8.02 -19.65
N THR A 132 -6.75 9.35 -19.58
CA THR A 132 -7.45 10.13 -20.60
C THR A 132 -6.73 10.08 -21.95
N ILE A 133 -5.39 10.14 -21.95
CA ILE A 133 -4.59 9.98 -23.18
C ILE A 133 -4.82 8.59 -23.78
N LEU A 134 -4.71 7.53 -22.99
CA LEU A 134 -4.93 6.16 -23.42
C LEU A 134 -6.35 5.94 -23.94
N GLU A 135 -7.37 6.46 -23.26
CA GLU A 135 -8.76 6.39 -23.68
C GLU A 135 -8.98 7.04 -25.05
N ASN A 136 -8.40 8.25 -25.28
CA ASN A 136 -8.50 8.96 -26.55
C ASN A 136 -7.74 8.24 -27.67
N GLN A 137 -6.56 7.67 -27.39
CA GLN A 137 -5.81 6.90 -28.36
C GLN A 137 -6.50 5.58 -28.71
N SER A 138 -7.12 4.90 -27.72
CA SER A 138 -7.81 3.63 -27.96
C SER A 138 -9.02 3.77 -28.87
N LYS A 139 -9.70 4.94 -28.88
CA LYS A 139 -10.79 5.24 -29.81
C LYS A 139 -10.31 5.33 -31.25
N LYS A 140 -9.07 5.80 -31.48
CA LYS A 140 -8.46 5.96 -32.81
C LYS A 140 -7.75 4.68 -33.28
N HIS A 141 -7.23 3.90 -32.34
CA HIS A 141 -6.36 2.74 -32.58
C HIS A 141 -6.86 1.53 -31.78
N SER A 142 -8.09 1.07 -32.07
CA SER A 142 -8.81 0.06 -31.28
C SER A 142 -8.12 -1.31 -31.22
N ASN A 143 -7.22 -1.62 -32.16
CA ASN A 143 -6.50 -2.89 -32.20
C ASN A 143 -5.22 -2.92 -31.33
N LEU A 144 -4.73 -1.75 -30.90
CA LEU A 144 -3.50 -1.65 -30.13
C LEU A 144 -3.73 -1.98 -28.66
N LYS A 145 -2.69 -2.49 -27.99
CA LYS A 145 -2.65 -2.71 -26.55
C LYS A 145 -2.20 -1.43 -25.83
N LEU A 146 -2.38 -1.37 -24.50
CA LEU A 146 -2.06 -0.16 -23.70
C LEU A 146 -0.64 0.34 -23.91
N GLN A 147 0.35 -0.56 -23.93
CA GLN A 147 1.75 -0.15 -24.12
C GLN A 147 1.99 0.45 -25.51
N ASP A 148 1.36 -0.11 -26.55
CA ASP A 148 1.51 0.40 -27.91
C ASP A 148 0.81 1.76 -28.08
N LEU A 149 -0.32 1.97 -27.41
CA LEU A 149 -0.98 3.28 -27.34
C LEU A 149 -0.08 4.35 -26.70
N LEU A 150 0.68 3.99 -25.63
CA LEU A 150 1.68 4.90 -25.07
C LEU A 150 2.81 5.21 -26.03
N LYS A 151 3.31 4.23 -26.80
CA LYS A 151 4.38 4.43 -27.78
C LYS A 151 4.04 5.48 -28.82
N LEU A 152 2.76 5.62 -29.19
CA LEU A 152 2.30 6.67 -30.11
C LEU A 152 2.56 8.09 -29.59
N GLN A 153 2.70 8.25 -28.27
CA GLN A 153 2.94 9.55 -27.62
C GLN A 153 4.42 9.77 -27.26
N TYR A 154 5.29 8.76 -27.46
CA TYR A 154 6.66 8.76 -26.98
C TYR A 154 7.46 10.00 -27.43
N ALA A 155 7.54 10.25 -28.73
CA ALA A 155 8.38 11.33 -29.27
C ALA A 155 7.94 12.73 -28.76
N LYS A 156 6.62 12.96 -28.65
CA LYS A 156 6.08 14.20 -28.09
C LYS A 156 6.40 14.31 -26.59
N ALA A 157 6.18 13.25 -25.84
CA ALA A 157 6.42 13.22 -24.39
C ALA A 157 7.92 13.39 -24.08
N GLU A 158 8.80 12.74 -24.84
CA GLU A 158 10.24 12.86 -24.68
C GLU A 158 10.73 14.29 -24.89
N LYS A 159 10.27 14.97 -25.95
CA LYS A 159 10.61 16.37 -26.20
C LYS A 159 10.18 17.29 -25.06
N VAL A 160 8.95 17.13 -24.58
CA VAL A 160 8.44 17.94 -23.45
C VAL A 160 9.20 17.62 -22.16
N LEU A 161 9.47 16.34 -21.89
CA LEU A 161 10.22 15.91 -20.70
C LEU A 161 11.62 16.52 -20.67
N ILE A 162 12.36 16.49 -21.79
CA ILE A 162 13.68 17.11 -21.92
C ILE A 162 13.59 18.61 -21.62
N THR A 163 12.59 19.30 -22.17
CA THR A 163 12.39 20.74 -21.93
C THR A 163 12.12 21.03 -20.44
N GLN A 164 11.26 20.24 -19.79
CA GLN A 164 10.96 20.41 -18.36
C GLN A 164 12.18 20.13 -17.48
N GLN A 165 12.90 19.03 -17.73
CA GLN A 165 14.09 18.66 -16.97
C GLN A 165 15.21 19.70 -17.12
N SER A 166 15.51 20.12 -18.35
CA SER A 166 16.52 21.15 -18.61
C SER A 166 16.15 22.49 -18.01
N GLY A 167 14.88 22.88 -18.03
CA GLY A 167 14.40 24.10 -17.37
C GLY A 167 14.66 24.11 -15.87
N ILE A 168 14.38 22.99 -15.18
CA ILE A 168 14.65 22.87 -13.74
C ILE A 168 16.15 22.85 -13.46
N LEU A 169 16.95 22.10 -14.24
CA LEU A 169 18.41 22.12 -14.08
C LEU A 169 19.00 23.52 -14.28
N ASN A 170 18.50 24.30 -15.27
CA ASN A 170 18.89 25.69 -15.45
C ASN A 170 18.55 26.56 -14.23
N LYS A 171 17.36 26.38 -13.65
CA LYS A 171 16.98 27.09 -12.42
C LYS A 171 17.94 26.78 -11.27
N ILE A 172 18.28 25.50 -11.09
CA ILE A 172 19.26 25.09 -10.07
C ILE A 172 20.64 25.68 -10.39
N ASN A 173 21.08 25.67 -11.66
CA ASN A 173 22.34 26.23 -12.09
C ASN A 173 22.44 27.74 -11.81
N LEU A 174 21.34 28.49 -11.87
CA LEU A 174 21.30 29.89 -11.45
C LEU A 174 21.44 30.03 -9.94
N MET A 175 20.76 29.18 -9.17
CA MET A 175 20.82 29.23 -7.70
C MET A 175 22.20 28.92 -7.11
N ILE A 176 22.98 28.05 -7.76
CA ILE A 176 24.32 27.69 -7.29
C ILE A 176 25.38 28.77 -7.58
N ARG A 177 25.13 29.73 -8.49
CA ARG A 177 26.10 30.81 -8.81
C ARG A 177 26.48 31.66 -7.63
N GLU A 178 25.63 31.73 -6.62
CA GLU A 178 25.87 32.49 -5.40
C GLU A 178 26.58 31.66 -4.33
N LEU A 179 26.95 30.41 -4.60
CA LEU A 179 27.71 29.56 -3.67
C LEU A 179 29.22 29.97 -3.69
N PRO A 180 29.95 29.70 -2.60
CA PRO A 180 31.40 29.74 -2.59
C PRO A 180 32.00 28.92 -3.73
N LYS A 181 33.19 29.33 -4.22
CA LYS A 181 33.79 28.74 -5.45
C LYS A 181 33.85 27.22 -5.42
N ASP A 182 34.28 26.61 -4.30
CA ASP A 182 34.47 25.16 -4.19
C ASP A 182 33.11 24.42 -4.23
N GLU A 183 32.12 24.98 -3.51
CA GLU A 183 30.76 24.44 -3.49
C GLU A 183 30.09 24.60 -4.87
N PHE A 184 30.30 25.73 -5.53
CA PHE A 184 29.83 26.03 -6.88
C PHE A 184 30.37 25.01 -7.88
N GLU A 185 31.69 24.81 -7.94
CA GLU A 185 32.32 23.88 -8.90
C GLU A 185 31.85 22.44 -8.69
N ALA A 186 31.72 21.99 -7.44
CA ALA A 186 31.19 20.67 -7.12
C ALA A 186 29.73 20.50 -7.62
N ALA A 187 28.88 21.49 -7.35
CA ALA A 187 27.48 21.46 -7.76
C ALA A 187 27.34 21.55 -9.29
N ARG A 188 28.11 22.45 -9.95
CA ARG A 188 28.15 22.63 -11.39
C ARG A 188 28.50 21.34 -12.11
N LYS A 189 29.49 20.60 -11.62
CA LYS A 189 29.86 19.29 -12.21
C LYS A 189 28.68 18.32 -12.23
N VAL A 190 27.93 18.19 -11.12
CA VAL A 190 26.76 17.31 -11.04
C VAL A 190 25.65 17.75 -12.00
N ILE A 191 25.43 19.06 -12.13
CA ILE A 191 24.43 19.62 -13.05
C ILE A 191 24.85 19.36 -14.50
N GLN A 192 26.13 19.61 -14.86
CA GLN A 192 26.64 19.37 -16.21
C GLN A 192 26.52 17.91 -16.63
N GLU A 193 26.95 16.97 -15.77
CA GLU A 193 26.76 15.53 -15.99
C GLU A 193 25.28 15.15 -16.23
N SER A 194 24.37 15.88 -15.61
CA SER A 194 22.94 15.66 -15.77
C SER A 194 22.42 16.21 -17.10
N PHE A 195 22.87 17.37 -17.53
CA PHE A 195 22.59 17.90 -18.87
C PHE A 195 23.08 16.95 -19.95
N ASP A 196 24.33 16.48 -19.84
CA ASP A 196 24.92 15.57 -20.81
C ASP A 196 24.07 14.28 -20.96
N LYS A 197 23.53 13.78 -19.86
CA LYS A 197 22.63 12.62 -19.87
C LYS A 197 21.25 12.90 -20.46
N ILE A 198 20.68 14.09 -20.23
CA ILE A 198 19.36 14.47 -20.75
C ILE A 198 19.43 14.65 -22.28
N PHE A 199 20.52 15.23 -22.78
CA PHE A 199 20.69 15.53 -24.20
C PHE A 199 21.39 14.40 -24.99
N ALA A 200 21.84 13.33 -24.32
CA ALA A 200 22.44 12.19 -24.98
C ALA A 200 21.45 11.52 -25.95
N GLN A 201 21.89 11.30 -27.18
CA GLN A 201 21.10 10.59 -28.17
C GLN A 201 21.14 9.08 -27.91
N ASN A 202 19.95 8.48 -27.67
CA ASN A 202 19.80 7.04 -27.46
C ASN A 202 20.77 6.42 -26.42
N PRO A 203 20.90 7.01 -25.23
CA PRO A 203 21.85 6.49 -24.26
C PRO A 203 21.41 5.08 -23.81
N PRO A 204 22.37 4.19 -23.53
CA PRO A 204 22.05 2.91 -22.93
C PRO A 204 21.35 3.14 -21.59
N PRO A 205 20.48 2.21 -21.15
CA PRO A 205 19.60 2.41 -19.99
C PRO A 205 20.31 2.86 -18.70
N GLU A 206 21.51 2.36 -18.47
CA GLU A 206 22.37 2.69 -17.32
C GLU A 206 22.90 4.13 -17.36
N ASN A 207 23.00 4.72 -18.54
CA ASN A 207 23.49 6.09 -18.74
C ASN A 207 22.37 7.13 -18.89
N ARG A 208 21.11 6.71 -18.79
CA ARG A 208 19.97 7.64 -18.82
C ARG A 208 19.94 8.52 -17.59
N PHE A 209 19.41 9.73 -17.77
CA PHE A 209 19.18 10.63 -16.65
C PHE A 209 18.28 9.97 -15.60
N SER A 210 18.68 10.04 -14.33
CA SER A 210 17.92 9.56 -13.19
C SER A 210 17.81 10.66 -12.14
N ARG A 211 16.60 11.14 -11.86
CA ARG A 211 16.32 12.09 -10.80
C ARG A 211 16.90 11.65 -9.45
N LYS A 212 16.69 10.40 -9.07
CA LYS A 212 17.21 9.83 -7.83
C LYS A 212 18.73 9.94 -7.74
N THR A 213 19.43 9.57 -8.81
CA THR A 213 20.89 9.65 -8.87
C THR A 213 21.35 11.10 -8.80
N PHE A 214 20.67 12.03 -9.49
CA PHE A 214 20.94 13.45 -9.44
C PHE A 214 20.80 14.01 -8.01
N ILE A 215 19.65 13.78 -7.37
CA ILE A 215 19.37 14.23 -6.00
C ILE A 215 20.38 13.65 -5.02
N ASN A 216 20.71 12.36 -5.11
CA ASN A 216 21.73 11.74 -4.26
C ASN A 216 23.12 12.33 -4.45
N LYS A 217 23.52 12.70 -5.66
CA LYS A 217 24.80 13.38 -5.92
C LYS A 217 24.79 14.80 -5.34
N LEU A 218 23.71 15.55 -5.60
CA LEU A 218 23.55 16.93 -5.15
C LEU A 218 23.51 17.02 -3.62
N SER A 219 22.82 16.10 -2.94
CA SER A 219 22.72 16.07 -1.47
C SER A 219 24.05 15.80 -0.76
N LYS A 220 24.99 15.11 -1.42
CA LYS A 220 26.33 14.81 -0.90
C LYS A 220 27.30 16.00 -0.97
N ILE A 221 26.94 17.05 -1.70
CA ILE A 221 27.76 18.25 -1.74
C ILE A 221 27.65 18.95 -0.40
N ASP A 222 28.81 19.30 0.18
CA ASP A 222 28.89 20.02 1.44
C ASP A 222 28.65 21.53 1.21
N ILE A 223 27.37 21.90 1.10
CA ILE A 223 26.93 23.29 1.05
C ILE A 223 26.74 23.76 2.49
N LYS A 224 27.55 24.69 2.93
CA LYS A 224 27.60 25.22 4.31
C LYS A 224 26.32 25.97 4.69
N ASP A 225 25.77 26.74 3.76
CA ASP A 225 24.48 27.41 3.93
C ASP A 225 23.34 26.38 3.82
N LYS A 226 22.89 25.84 4.96
CA LYS A 226 21.84 24.86 5.07
C LYS A 226 20.50 25.33 4.47
N HIS A 227 20.18 26.62 4.61
CA HIS A 227 18.94 27.18 4.07
C HIS A 227 18.97 27.22 2.54
N ARG A 228 20.09 27.64 1.97
CA ARG A 228 20.29 27.62 0.53
C ARG A 228 20.30 26.19 -0.03
N LYS A 229 20.99 25.26 0.66
CA LYS A 229 20.95 23.84 0.32
C LYS A 229 19.52 23.31 0.27
N ALA A 230 18.70 23.60 1.29
CA ALA A 230 17.30 23.19 1.34
C ALA A 230 16.49 23.75 0.16
N LYS A 231 16.68 25.03 -0.20
CA LYS A 231 16.01 25.63 -1.37
C LYS A 231 16.41 24.95 -2.70
N ILE A 232 17.71 24.66 -2.88
CA ILE A 232 18.22 23.97 -4.08
C ILE A 232 17.61 22.56 -4.16
N MET A 233 17.61 21.84 -3.04
CA MET A 233 17.02 20.49 -2.97
C MET A 233 15.53 20.51 -3.26
N ALA A 234 14.78 21.46 -2.72
CA ALA A 234 13.34 21.63 -2.98
C ALA A 234 13.04 21.84 -4.48
N VAL A 235 13.90 22.63 -5.17
CA VAL A 235 13.77 22.79 -6.65
C VAL A 235 14.12 21.50 -7.36
N ALA A 236 15.14 20.75 -6.91
CA ALA A 236 15.53 19.48 -7.51
C ALA A 236 14.44 18.40 -7.36
N GLU A 237 13.69 18.42 -6.25
CA GLU A 237 12.56 17.52 -6.03
C GLU A 237 11.40 17.71 -7.03
N ASN A 238 11.31 18.85 -7.70
CA ASN A 238 10.33 19.09 -8.76
C ASN A 238 10.74 18.52 -10.13
N LEU A 239 11.91 17.88 -10.26
CA LEU A 239 12.29 17.22 -11.51
C LEU A 239 11.26 16.16 -11.91
N PRO A 240 10.80 16.15 -13.18
CA PRO A 240 9.82 15.19 -13.66
C PRO A 240 10.28 13.74 -13.47
N GLN A 241 9.41 12.92 -12.93
CA GLN A 241 9.55 11.46 -12.85
C GLN A 241 8.19 10.80 -13.09
N SER A 242 8.17 9.49 -13.32
CA SER A 242 6.95 8.77 -13.71
C SER A 242 5.83 8.79 -12.64
N ALA A 243 6.11 9.18 -11.41
CA ALA A 243 5.11 9.29 -10.35
C ALA A 243 4.44 10.69 -10.29
N ASN A 244 5.06 11.72 -10.87
CA ASN A 244 4.57 13.09 -10.82
C ASN A 244 4.52 13.80 -12.18
N SER A 245 4.82 13.10 -13.29
CA SER A 245 4.80 13.68 -14.64
C SER A 245 4.25 12.68 -15.64
N VAL A 246 3.29 13.15 -16.43
CA VAL A 246 2.67 12.39 -17.52
C VAL A 246 3.71 12.01 -18.57
N GLU A 247 4.58 12.95 -18.94
CA GLU A 247 5.61 12.76 -19.95
C GLU A 247 6.65 11.73 -19.50
N ALA A 248 7.11 11.84 -18.25
CA ALA A 248 8.06 10.88 -17.67
C ALA A 248 7.45 9.48 -17.58
N PHE A 249 6.16 9.36 -17.25
CA PHE A 249 5.45 8.09 -17.28
C PHE A 249 5.42 7.51 -18.70
N ILE A 250 4.98 8.31 -19.70
CA ILE A 250 4.91 7.87 -21.09
C ILE A 250 6.28 7.40 -21.57
N VAL A 251 7.32 8.21 -21.37
CA VAL A 251 8.70 7.87 -21.79
C VAL A 251 9.17 6.59 -21.13
N LYS A 252 8.92 6.41 -19.83
CA LYS A 252 9.32 5.22 -19.08
C LYS A 252 8.60 3.97 -19.55
N TYR A 253 7.26 4.01 -19.62
CA TYR A 253 6.44 2.82 -19.84
C TYR A 253 6.21 2.47 -21.32
N SER A 254 6.55 3.37 -22.24
CA SER A 254 6.63 3.06 -23.68
C SER A 254 7.84 2.22 -24.05
N GLN A 255 8.87 2.16 -23.20
CA GLN A 255 10.05 1.35 -23.46
C GLN A 255 9.70 -0.14 -23.42
N PRO A 256 10.23 -0.97 -24.35
CA PRO A 256 9.89 -2.39 -24.42
C PRO A 256 10.47 -3.22 -23.28
N TYR A 257 11.40 -2.66 -22.54
CA TYR A 257 12.03 -3.33 -21.40
C TYR A 257 12.46 -2.34 -20.32
N LYS A 258 12.59 -2.86 -19.10
CA LYS A 258 13.25 -2.20 -17.97
C LYS A 258 14.56 -2.90 -17.67
N VAL A 259 15.52 -2.17 -17.12
CA VAL A 259 16.78 -2.71 -16.67
C VAL A 259 16.73 -2.86 -15.15
N ARG A 260 17.08 -4.02 -14.67
CA ARG A 260 17.19 -4.33 -13.24
C ARG A 260 18.58 -4.87 -12.96
N TYR A 261 19.19 -4.42 -11.87
CA TYR A 261 20.42 -5.03 -11.38
C TYR A 261 20.09 -6.34 -10.65
N ASP A 262 20.67 -7.43 -11.11
CA ASP A 262 20.59 -8.73 -10.43
C ASP A 262 21.76 -8.83 -9.43
N TYR A 263 21.45 -8.70 -8.16
CA TYR A 263 22.45 -8.75 -7.09
C TYR A 263 23.09 -10.13 -6.94
N LYS A 264 22.42 -11.19 -7.37
CA LYS A 264 22.94 -12.55 -7.31
C LYS A 264 24.04 -12.76 -8.36
N ASN A 265 23.76 -12.35 -9.59
CA ASN A 265 24.67 -12.51 -10.72
C ASN A 265 25.57 -11.29 -10.95
N LYS A 266 25.37 -10.20 -10.17
CA LYS A 266 26.10 -8.93 -10.28
C LYS A 266 26.04 -8.30 -11.70
N GLU A 267 24.93 -8.47 -12.39
CA GLU A 267 24.74 -7.97 -13.74
C GLU A 267 23.43 -7.19 -13.93
N TYR A 268 23.34 -6.41 -15.01
CA TYR A 268 22.10 -5.75 -15.41
C TYR A 268 21.29 -6.66 -16.33
N VAL A 269 20.09 -7.05 -15.89
CA VAL A 269 19.14 -7.85 -16.68
C VAL A 269 18.05 -6.97 -17.30
N LYS A 270 17.74 -7.26 -18.57
CA LYS A 270 16.60 -6.65 -19.28
C LYS A 270 15.35 -7.47 -19.02
N ILE A 271 14.32 -6.82 -18.50
CA ILE A 271 13.01 -7.42 -18.24
C ILE A 271 12.01 -6.77 -19.18
N THR A 272 11.30 -7.56 -19.97
CA THR A 272 10.25 -7.08 -20.88
C THR A 272 9.16 -6.36 -20.11
N ARG A 273 8.74 -5.22 -20.65
CA ARG A 273 7.53 -4.51 -20.22
C ARG A 273 6.39 -4.89 -21.12
N ASP A 274 5.21 -4.91 -20.54
CA ASP A 274 3.99 -5.24 -21.26
C ASP A 274 2.83 -4.29 -20.88
N SER A 275 1.70 -4.54 -21.49
CA SER A 275 0.48 -3.78 -21.21
C SER A 275 -0.07 -3.98 -19.82
N GLU A 276 0.21 -5.12 -19.17
CA GLU A 276 -0.17 -5.37 -17.78
C GLU A 276 0.54 -4.38 -16.85
N GLU A 277 1.86 -4.22 -17.03
CA GLU A 277 2.63 -3.26 -16.23
C GLU A 277 2.08 -1.83 -16.40
N VAL A 278 1.72 -1.42 -17.62
CA VAL A 278 1.12 -0.11 -17.86
C VAL A 278 -0.19 0.07 -17.11
N GLY A 279 -1.12 -0.89 -17.25
CA GLY A 279 -2.44 -0.81 -16.62
C GLY A 279 -2.37 -0.84 -15.09
N LEU A 280 -1.55 -1.73 -14.53
CA LEU A 280 -1.40 -1.84 -13.08
C LEU A 280 -0.74 -0.60 -12.47
N ARG A 281 0.20 0.04 -13.16
CA ARG A 281 0.85 1.28 -12.70
C ARG A 281 -0.08 2.48 -12.64
N LEU A 282 -1.20 2.47 -13.35
CA LEU A 282 -2.24 3.50 -13.21
C LEU A 282 -3.06 3.33 -11.93
N LEU A 283 -3.15 2.11 -11.40
CA LEU A 283 -3.95 1.77 -10.23
C LEU A 283 -3.14 1.67 -8.95
N GLU A 284 -1.89 1.23 -9.06
CA GLU A 284 -1.00 0.96 -7.92
C GLU A 284 -0.83 2.14 -6.94
N PRO A 285 -0.70 3.41 -7.39
CA PRO A 285 -0.62 4.55 -6.48
C PRO A 285 -1.81 4.67 -5.53
N SER A 286 -2.98 4.22 -5.96
CA SER A 286 -4.25 4.31 -5.24
C SER A 286 -4.63 3.05 -4.48
N VAL A 287 -3.73 2.04 -4.43
CA VAL A 287 -3.98 0.85 -3.61
C VAL A 287 -4.07 1.25 -2.15
N GLY A 288 -5.16 0.85 -1.50
CA GLY A 288 -5.37 1.12 -0.08
C GLY A 288 -4.36 0.36 0.78
N THR A 289 -3.75 1.09 1.68
CA THR A 289 -2.80 0.59 2.69
C THR A 289 -3.15 1.18 4.06
N ASP A 290 -2.77 0.50 5.10
CA ASP A 290 -2.75 1.03 6.45
C ASP A 290 -1.45 1.81 6.67
N GLU A 291 -1.57 3.04 7.13
CA GLU A 291 -0.47 3.96 7.38
C GLU A 291 -0.45 4.36 8.85
N HIS A 292 0.71 4.29 9.49
CA HIS A 292 0.88 4.81 10.84
C HIS A 292 0.73 6.33 10.85
N ILE A 293 -0.18 6.86 11.68
CA ILE A 293 -0.37 8.29 11.84
C ILE A 293 0.95 8.95 12.27
N HIS A 294 1.68 8.29 13.19
CA HIS A 294 2.99 8.70 13.65
C HIS A 294 4.10 7.77 13.12
N PRO A 295 5.27 8.31 12.74
CA PRO A 295 6.33 7.51 12.16
C PRO A 295 6.84 6.42 13.12
N GLN A 296 7.16 5.24 12.59
CA GLN A 296 7.78 4.18 13.39
C GLN A 296 9.16 4.56 13.96
N SER A 297 9.86 5.50 13.34
CA SER A 297 11.11 6.06 13.87
C SER A 297 10.89 6.80 15.18
N ALA A 298 9.76 7.51 15.33
CA ALA A 298 9.37 8.16 16.57
C ALA A 298 9.07 7.11 17.67
N TYR A 299 8.35 6.04 17.33
CA TYR A 299 8.12 4.91 18.24
C TYR A 299 9.42 4.33 18.79
N ARG A 300 10.42 4.10 17.95
CA ARG A 300 11.72 3.55 18.38
C ARG A 300 12.45 4.48 19.34
N LYS A 301 12.43 5.79 19.09
CA LYS A 301 13.04 6.78 19.98
C LYS A 301 12.36 6.80 21.34
N GLU A 302 11.04 6.81 21.36
CA GLU A 302 10.24 6.83 22.57
C GLU A 302 10.41 5.55 23.41
N LYS A 303 10.50 4.40 22.73
CA LYS A 303 10.79 3.12 23.37
C LYS A 303 12.14 3.13 24.08
N ILE A 304 13.18 3.65 23.41
CA ILE A 304 14.52 3.78 24.00
C ILE A 304 14.50 4.74 25.20
N ALA A 305 13.81 5.89 25.10
CA ALA A 305 13.67 6.84 26.20
C ALA A 305 13.03 6.21 27.43
N ARG A 306 11.96 5.41 27.25
CA ARG A 306 11.32 4.64 28.36
C ARG A 306 12.23 3.58 28.96
N GLU A 307 12.94 2.83 28.12
CA GLU A 307 13.91 1.83 28.58
C GLU A 307 15.02 2.48 29.41
N ASN A 308 15.34 3.74 29.12
CA ASN A 308 16.29 4.57 29.91
C ASN A 308 15.66 5.25 31.13
N GLY A 309 14.40 4.99 31.43
CA GLY A 309 13.72 5.52 32.61
C GLY A 309 13.17 6.94 32.48
N ASP A 310 13.02 7.45 31.26
CA ASP A 310 12.39 8.75 31.01
C ASP A 310 10.88 8.68 31.33
N LYS A 311 10.49 9.34 32.43
CA LYS A 311 9.10 9.39 32.90
C LYS A 311 8.20 10.25 31.99
N ALA A 312 8.78 11.13 31.18
CA ALA A 312 8.04 11.94 30.21
C ALA A 312 7.75 11.19 28.91
N ALA A 313 8.31 9.98 28.73
CA ALA A 313 8.05 9.18 27.55
C ALA A 313 6.55 8.85 27.41
N GLN A 314 6.01 9.12 26.23
CA GLN A 314 4.58 8.97 25.94
C GLN A 314 4.16 7.50 25.91
N ASP A 315 2.86 7.22 26.00
CA ASP A 315 2.34 5.88 25.86
C ASP A 315 2.60 5.34 24.43
N LEU A 316 3.25 4.18 24.38
CA LEU A 316 3.63 3.55 23.12
C LEU A 316 2.45 3.04 22.28
N SER A 317 1.29 2.83 22.91
CA SER A 317 0.09 2.31 22.25
C SER A 317 -0.39 3.22 21.12
N SER A 318 -0.28 4.54 21.29
CA SER A 318 -0.72 5.54 20.33
C SER A 318 0.14 5.58 19.05
N PHE A 319 1.40 5.15 19.11
CA PHE A 319 2.25 5.05 17.91
C PHE A 319 1.87 3.90 16.96
N ARG A 320 0.91 3.08 17.35
CA ARG A 320 0.40 1.96 16.54
C ARG A 320 -0.89 2.27 15.84
N VAL A 321 -1.45 3.47 16.06
CA VAL A 321 -2.67 3.88 15.40
C VAL A 321 -2.39 4.06 13.92
N THR A 322 -3.10 3.27 13.11
CA THR A 322 -3.02 3.34 11.65
C THR A 322 -4.29 3.92 11.07
N ILE A 323 -4.17 4.53 9.91
CA ILE A 323 -5.30 5.07 9.16
C ILE A 323 -5.23 4.56 7.71
N LEU A 324 -6.40 4.40 7.11
CA LEU A 324 -6.49 3.93 5.74
C LEU A 324 -6.12 5.04 4.76
N THR A 325 -5.08 4.81 3.97
CA THR A 325 -4.59 5.74 2.94
C THR A 325 -4.16 5.01 1.68
N SER A 326 -3.75 5.74 0.66
CA SER A 326 -3.19 5.17 -0.56
C SER A 326 -1.70 4.87 -0.43
N LYS A 327 -1.23 3.88 -1.18
CA LYS A 327 0.19 3.55 -1.28
C LYS A 327 1.06 4.76 -1.62
N LYS A 328 0.62 5.62 -2.54
CA LYS A 328 1.36 6.82 -2.94
C LYS A 328 1.56 7.80 -1.79
N ILE A 329 0.53 8.02 -0.99
CA ILE A 329 0.61 8.92 0.17
C ILE A 329 1.49 8.32 1.26
N ASN A 330 1.34 7.03 1.55
CA ASN A 330 2.20 6.31 2.48
C ASN A 330 3.68 6.43 2.07
N GLU A 331 4.01 6.23 0.78
CA GLU A 331 5.36 6.39 0.25
C GLU A 331 5.89 7.84 0.30
N ILE A 332 5.01 8.85 0.23
CA ILE A 332 5.41 10.27 0.33
C ILE A 332 5.62 10.68 1.78
N LYS A 333 4.70 10.28 2.67
CA LYS A 333 4.75 10.64 4.08
C LYS A 333 5.97 10.02 4.77
N THR A 334 6.28 8.75 4.50
CA THR A 334 7.44 8.05 5.08
C THR A 334 7.57 8.27 6.60
N ASP A 335 8.71 8.78 7.07
CA ASP A 335 9.00 9.09 8.48
C ASP A 335 8.67 10.55 8.87
N THR A 336 7.89 11.27 8.04
CA THR A 336 7.50 12.66 8.32
C THR A 336 6.40 12.67 9.39
N PRO A 337 6.55 13.45 10.48
CA PRO A 337 5.48 13.69 11.45
C PRO A 337 4.23 14.24 10.78
N LEU A 338 3.05 13.92 11.34
CA LEU A 338 1.78 14.29 10.72
C LEU A 338 1.65 15.80 10.50
N ASP A 339 1.96 16.62 11.51
CA ASP A 339 1.85 18.09 11.41
C ASP A 339 2.77 18.67 10.34
N ASP A 340 4.02 18.17 10.27
CA ASP A 340 4.96 18.56 9.22
C ASP A 340 4.47 18.13 7.84
N PHE A 341 3.90 16.95 7.73
CA PHE A 341 3.33 16.43 6.48
C PHE A 341 2.14 17.29 6.04
N ILE A 342 1.23 17.65 6.95
CA ILE A 342 0.10 18.53 6.65
C ILE A 342 0.59 19.88 6.15
N MET A 343 1.58 20.48 6.82
CA MET A 343 2.15 21.78 6.42
C MET A 343 2.82 21.71 5.03
N GLN A 344 3.55 20.64 4.74
CA GLN A 344 4.17 20.41 3.43
C GLN A 344 3.11 20.26 2.33
N GLN A 345 2.04 19.51 2.58
CA GLN A 345 1.01 19.24 1.58
C GLN A 345 0.06 20.44 1.37
N LYS A 346 -0.08 21.35 2.34
CA LYS A 346 -0.81 22.60 2.16
C LYS A 346 -0.22 23.44 1.02
N ALA A 347 1.09 23.42 0.83
CA ALA A 347 1.76 24.06 -0.31
C ALA A 347 1.38 23.41 -1.66
N ASN A 348 0.84 22.19 -1.66
CA ASN A 348 0.35 21.47 -2.83
C ASN A 348 -1.19 21.55 -2.96
N GLU A 349 -1.84 22.50 -2.28
CA GLU A 349 -3.29 22.70 -2.29
C GLU A 349 -4.11 21.48 -1.79
N LEU A 350 -3.51 20.63 -0.97
CA LEU A 350 -4.17 19.45 -0.39
C LEU A 350 -4.65 19.77 1.03
N ASP A 351 -5.95 19.86 1.22
CA ASP A 351 -6.57 20.07 2.53
C ASP A 351 -6.71 18.73 3.28
N ILE A 352 -5.62 18.33 3.93
CA ILE A 352 -5.58 17.09 4.71
C ILE A 352 -6.55 17.12 5.90
N PRO A 353 -6.65 18.18 6.72
CA PRO A 353 -7.61 18.26 7.81
C PRO A 353 -9.05 17.99 7.37
N GLU A 354 -9.50 18.64 6.29
CA GLU A 354 -10.84 18.43 5.73
C GLU A 354 -11.03 17.00 5.23
N ASN A 355 -10.02 16.42 4.57
CA ASN A 355 -10.08 15.05 4.07
C ASN A 355 -10.16 14.02 5.21
N ILE A 356 -9.40 14.21 6.29
CA ILE A 356 -9.49 13.36 7.49
C ILE A 356 -10.90 13.45 8.10
N GLN A 357 -11.46 14.65 8.22
CA GLN A 357 -12.82 14.83 8.74
C GLN A 357 -13.85 14.08 7.87
N LYS A 358 -13.77 14.19 6.55
CA LYS A 358 -14.62 13.46 5.61
C LYS A 358 -14.43 11.93 5.72
N HIS A 359 -13.20 11.49 5.92
CA HIS A 359 -12.88 10.08 6.15
C HIS A 359 -13.59 9.56 7.41
N ILE A 360 -13.45 10.27 8.54
CA ILE A 360 -14.11 9.90 9.80
C ILE A 360 -15.64 9.93 9.64
N GLN A 361 -16.19 10.95 9.01
CA GLN A 361 -17.63 11.03 8.72
C GLN A 361 -18.10 9.80 7.93
N ARG A 362 -17.33 9.36 6.95
CA ARG A 362 -17.65 8.14 6.20
C ARG A 362 -17.61 6.88 7.07
N LEU A 363 -16.67 6.78 7.99
CA LEU A 363 -16.62 5.68 8.97
C LEU A 363 -17.88 5.67 9.85
N ILE A 364 -18.37 6.82 10.31
CA ILE A 364 -19.60 6.95 11.10
C ILE A 364 -20.83 6.48 10.30
N GLU A 365 -20.92 6.85 9.02
CA GLU A 365 -22.00 6.37 8.15
C GLU A 365 -21.99 4.84 8.01
N ILE A 366 -20.82 4.25 7.86
CA ILE A 366 -20.64 2.79 7.75
C ILE A 366 -20.99 2.10 9.07
N ASP A 367 -20.60 2.66 10.20
CA ASP A 367 -20.95 2.15 11.51
C ASP A 367 -22.47 2.09 11.69
N ASN A 368 -23.15 3.18 11.42
CA ASN A 368 -24.61 3.27 11.43
C ASN A 368 -25.28 2.26 10.48
N LYS A 369 -24.70 2.08 9.27
CA LYS A 369 -25.17 1.10 8.31
C LYS A 369 -25.03 -0.33 8.84
N TRP A 370 -23.85 -0.66 9.35
CA TRP A 370 -23.57 -2.00 9.88
C TRP A 370 -24.44 -2.32 11.08
N PHE A 371 -24.64 -1.35 11.99
CA PHE A 371 -25.55 -1.51 13.11
C PHE A 371 -26.98 -1.79 12.66
N LYS A 372 -27.53 -0.98 11.71
CA LYS A 372 -28.87 -1.19 11.17
C LYS A 372 -29.04 -2.54 10.45
N CYS A 373 -27.97 -3.03 9.84
CA CYS A 373 -27.95 -4.33 9.16
C CYS A 373 -27.71 -5.53 10.12
N GLY A 374 -27.63 -5.30 11.42
CA GLY A 374 -27.41 -6.36 12.43
C GLY A 374 -25.97 -6.86 12.51
N LYS A 375 -24.99 -6.17 11.92
CA LYS A 375 -23.57 -6.48 12.01
C LYS A 375 -22.95 -5.85 13.27
N TYR A 376 -23.53 -6.13 14.43
CA TYR A 376 -23.20 -5.46 15.70
C TYR A 376 -21.72 -5.58 16.10
N GLN A 377 -21.09 -6.74 15.83
CA GLN A 377 -19.68 -6.94 16.14
C GLN A 377 -18.76 -6.05 15.28
N ASP A 378 -19.06 -5.94 13.99
CA ASP A 378 -18.29 -5.09 13.07
C ASP A 378 -18.51 -3.60 13.42
N ALA A 379 -19.74 -3.21 13.76
CA ALA A 379 -20.08 -1.85 14.21
C ALA A 379 -19.36 -1.50 15.51
N ALA A 380 -19.33 -2.37 16.52
CA ALA A 380 -18.60 -2.11 17.75
C ALA A 380 -17.10 -1.92 17.52
N THR A 381 -16.51 -2.76 16.67
CA THR A 381 -15.10 -2.63 16.28
C THR A 381 -14.83 -1.29 15.59
N LEU A 382 -15.73 -0.88 14.68
CA LEU A 382 -15.60 0.37 13.96
C LEU A 382 -15.79 1.60 14.87
N ALA A 383 -16.74 1.54 15.80
CA ALA A 383 -16.92 2.59 16.81
C ALA A 383 -15.68 2.77 17.70
N ASP A 384 -15.06 1.66 18.14
CA ASP A 384 -13.78 1.71 18.88
C ASP A 384 -12.66 2.34 18.04
N TYR A 385 -12.59 1.99 16.76
CA TYR A 385 -11.61 2.56 15.86
C TYR A 385 -11.78 4.07 15.64
N ILE A 386 -13.02 4.54 15.46
CA ILE A 386 -13.34 5.96 15.32
C ILE A 386 -12.90 6.74 16.56
N LYS A 387 -13.16 6.20 17.77
CA LYS A 387 -12.69 6.83 19.02
C LYS A 387 -11.18 6.90 19.11
N VAL A 388 -10.50 5.82 18.76
CA VAL A 388 -9.02 5.79 18.76
C VAL A 388 -8.46 6.84 17.80
N LEU A 389 -9.04 7.00 16.60
CA LEU A 389 -8.62 8.04 15.67
C LEU A 389 -8.84 9.45 16.22
N LYS A 390 -10.01 9.70 16.85
CA LYS A 390 -10.27 10.98 17.50
C LYS A 390 -9.24 11.28 18.58
N ASP A 391 -9.05 10.35 19.52
CA ASP A 391 -8.11 10.52 20.61
C ASP A 391 -6.70 10.80 20.08
N GLU A 392 -6.28 10.13 19.02
CA GLU A 392 -4.97 10.31 18.42
C GLU A 392 -4.80 11.67 17.78
N PHE A 393 -5.80 12.16 17.04
CA PHE A 393 -5.75 13.49 16.42
C PHE A 393 -5.86 14.60 17.47
N ASP A 394 -6.64 14.42 18.54
CA ASP A 394 -6.77 15.40 19.62
C ASP A 394 -5.51 15.53 20.46
N LEU A 395 -4.81 14.40 20.70
CA LEU A 395 -3.61 14.37 21.56
C LEU A 395 -2.33 14.78 20.81
N ARG A 396 -2.21 14.44 19.53
CA ARG A 396 -0.94 14.49 18.81
C ARG A 396 -0.90 15.41 17.62
N SER A 397 -2.05 15.90 17.17
CA SER A 397 -2.12 16.89 16.12
C SER A 397 -2.75 18.18 16.65
N ASN A 398 -2.00 19.27 16.59
CA ASN A 398 -2.53 20.61 16.89
C ASN A 398 -3.36 21.17 15.71
N ILE A 399 -3.34 20.53 14.56
CA ILE A 399 -3.90 21.02 13.30
C ILE A 399 -5.24 20.36 13.00
N VAL A 400 -5.37 19.07 13.31
CA VAL A 400 -6.59 18.29 13.02
C VAL A 400 -7.39 18.07 14.30
N LYS A 401 -8.64 18.56 14.30
CA LYS A 401 -9.62 18.27 15.34
C LYS A 401 -10.79 17.54 14.70
N VAL A 402 -11.12 16.37 15.24
CA VAL A 402 -12.18 15.51 14.71
C VAL A 402 -13.48 15.83 15.45
N ASP A 403 -14.43 16.37 14.72
CA ASP A 403 -15.79 16.57 15.22
C ASP A 403 -16.64 15.33 14.91
N LEU A 404 -17.06 14.62 15.95
CA LEU A 404 -17.91 13.44 15.84
C LEU A 404 -19.40 13.77 15.87
N GLY A 405 -19.78 15.02 16.17
CA GLY A 405 -21.17 15.40 16.35
C GLY A 405 -21.89 14.46 17.34
N ASP A 406 -23.09 14.02 16.99
CA ASP A 406 -23.92 13.14 17.84
C ASP A 406 -23.40 11.69 17.95
N PHE A 407 -22.34 11.35 17.24
CA PHE A 407 -21.81 9.98 17.24
C PHE A 407 -21.35 9.55 18.64
N GLU A 408 -20.74 10.43 19.41
CA GLU A 408 -20.24 10.12 20.76
C GLU A 408 -21.36 9.77 21.72
N GLU A 409 -22.55 10.37 21.58
CA GLU A 409 -23.71 10.06 22.42
C GLU A 409 -24.28 8.67 22.13
N THR A 410 -24.16 8.21 20.89
CA THR A 410 -24.69 6.92 20.45
C THR A 410 -23.73 5.75 20.64
N ILE A 411 -22.42 6.01 20.67
CA ILE A 411 -21.37 4.98 20.79
C ILE A 411 -21.56 4.03 22.00
N PRO A 412 -21.82 4.50 23.24
CA PRO A 412 -21.98 3.59 24.38
C PRO A 412 -23.09 2.57 24.15
N ASN A 413 -24.24 3.00 23.65
CA ASN A 413 -25.37 2.11 23.36
C ASN A 413 -25.06 1.10 22.26
N ILE A 414 -24.33 1.51 21.21
CA ILE A 414 -23.91 0.65 20.11
C ILE A 414 -22.90 -0.38 20.62
N LYS A 415 -21.90 0.09 21.39
CA LYS A 415 -20.85 -0.74 21.95
C LYS A 415 -21.41 -1.79 22.89
N ASP A 416 -22.24 -1.41 23.84
CA ASP A 416 -22.83 -2.31 24.83
C ASP A 416 -23.68 -3.39 24.16
N LYS A 417 -24.53 -3.02 23.21
CA LYS A 417 -25.33 -3.98 22.42
C LYS A 417 -24.46 -4.93 21.62
N ALA A 418 -23.38 -4.44 21.01
CA ALA A 418 -22.48 -5.24 20.21
C ALA A 418 -21.63 -6.19 21.07
N ILE A 419 -21.16 -5.75 22.24
CA ILE A 419 -20.46 -6.59 23.21
C ILE A 419 -21.37 -7.72 23.67
N LEU A 420 -22.61 -7.41 24.05
CA LEU A 420 -23.59 -8.41 24.50
C LEU A 420 -23.88 -9.44 23.39
N GLN A 421 -23.96 -9.00 22.14
CA GLN A 421 -24.15 -9.89 20.98
C GLN A 421 -22.94 -10.79 20.75
N ARG A 422 -21.72 -10.25 20.90
CA ARG A 422 -20.47 -10.98 20.81
C ARG A 422 -20.37 -12.06 21.87
N GLU A 423 -20.63 -11.72 23.11
CA GLU A 423 -20.63 -12.66 24.23
C GLU A 423 -21.61 -13.83 24.00
N LYS A 424 -22.80 -13.53 23.46
CA LYS A 424 -23.77 -14.57 23.08
C LYS A 424 -23.25 -15.49 21.98
N LEU A 425 -22.57 -14.93 20.95
CA LEU A 425 -21.99 -15.71 19.87
C LEU A 425 -20.80 -16.54 20.32
N ASP A 426 -19.94 -16.01 21.18
CA ASP A 426 -18.78 -16.71 21.72
C ASP A 426 -19.23 -17.85 22.66
N ALA A 427 -20.27 -17.62 23.48
CA ALA A 427 -20.90 -18.67 24.28
C ALA A 427 -21.52 -19.77 23.42
N LYS A 428 -22.16 -19.42 22.28
CA LYS A 428 -22.70 -20.40 21.34
C LYS A 428 -21.60 -21.22 20.67
N ARG A 429 -20.50 -20.58 20.25
CA ARG A 429 -19.31 -21.26 19.68
C ARG A 429 -18.67 -22.20 20.70
N ALA A 430 -18.46 -21.76 21.93
CA ALA A 430 -17.90 -22.58 22.97
C ALA A 430 -18.74 -23.85 23.26
N ARG A 431 -20.08 -23.72 23.20
CA ARG A 431 -21.01 -24.87 23.35
C ARG A 431 -20.90 -25.84 22.16
N LEU A 432 -20.74 -25.33 20.92
CA LEU A 432 -20.57 -26.17 19.73
C LEU A 432 -19.25 -26.96 19.79
N ILE A 433 -18.14 -26.28 20.07
CA ILE A 433 -16.81 -26.91 20.24
C ILE A 433 -16.83 -27.95 21.36
N SER A 434 -17.50 -27.67 22.47
CA SER A 434 -17.64 -28.63 23.58
C SER A 434 -18.44 -29.87 23.17
N ARG A 435 -19.49 -29.72 22.34
CA ARG A 435 -20.27 -30.86 21.81
C ARG A 435 -19.44 -31.68 20.83
N GLU A 436 -18.78 -31.06 19.88
CA GLU A 436 -17.92 -31.75 18.90
C GLU A 436 -16.79 -32.52 19.60
N ASN A 437 -16.16 -31.93 20.62
CA ASN A 437 -15.14 -32.62 21.41
C ASN A 437 -15.72 -33.81 22.20
N ALA A 438 -16.92 -33.67 22.77
CA ALA A 438 -17.59 -34.75 23.46
C ALA A 438 -17.95 -35.91 22.51
N ASP A 439 -18.46 -35.60 21.31
CA ASP A 439 -18.80 -36.59 20.28
C ASP A 439 -17.54 -37.31 19.75
N PHE A 440 -16.43 -36.58 19.60
CA PHE A 440 -15.13 -37.14 19.23
C PHE A 440 -14.61 -38.10 20.29
N ILE A 441 -14.64 -37.71 21.58
CA ILE A 441 -14.20 -38.54 22.70
C ILE A 441 -15.05 -39.81 22.79
N ASN A 442 -16.38 -39.68 22.67
CA ASN A 442 -17.30 -40.81 22.69
C ASN A 442 -17.03 -41.76 21.50
N GLY A 443 -16.75 -41.21 20.30
CA GLY A 443 -16.38 -42.02 19.13
C GLY A 443 -15.07 -42.79 19.36
N VAL A 444 -14.03 -42.15 19.88
CA VAL A 444 -12.77 -42.83 20.22
C VAL A 444 -12.94 -43.93 21.26
N GLN A 445 -13.74 -43.67 22.31
CA GLN A 445 -14.04 -44.69 23.36
C GLN A 445 -14.80 -45.90 22.77
N LYS A 446 -15.72 -45.64 21.84
CA LYS A 446 -16.47 -46.73 21.16
C LYS A 446 -15.54 -47.60 20.32
N ILE A 447 -14.64 -47.00 19.55
CA ILE A 447 -13.65 -47.74 18.75
C ILE A 447 -12.71 -48.56 19.64
N GLN A 448 -12.25 -48.00 20.77
CA GLN A 448 -11.42 -48.72 21.74
C GLN A 448 -12.12 -49.92 22.37
N LEU A 449 -13.41 -49.78 22.68
CA LEU A 449 -14.26 -50.88 23.20
C LEU A 449 -14.47 -51.99 22.15
N GLU A 450 -14.69 -51.61 20.88
CA GLU A 450 -14.80 -52.58 19.80
C GLU A 450 -13.50 -53.34 19.54
N ASN A 451 -12.37 -52.64 19.51
CA ASN A 451 -11.04 -53.25 19.42
C ASN A 451 -10.74 -54.23 20.58
N ARG A 452 -11.11 -53.88 21.78
CA ARG A 452 -10.96 -54.81 22.94
C ARG A 452 -11.86 -56.04 22.82
N LYS A 453 -13.07 -55.94 22.24
CA LYS A 453 -13.95 -57.08 21.99
C LYS A 453 -13.37 -58.01 20.92
N THR A 454 -12.80 -57.42 19.83
CA THR A 454 -12.18 -58.16 18.74
C THR A 454 -10.92 -58.91 19.22
N GLN A 455 -10.08 -58.27 20.06
CA GLN A 455 -8.92 -58.92 20.68
C GLN A 455 -9.30 -60.07 21.64
N LYS A 456 -10.39 -59.94 22.39
CA LYS A 456 -10.89 -61.01 23.24
C LYS A 456 -11.47 -62.17 22.44
N HIS A 457 -12.07 -61.93 21.27
CA HIS A 457 -12.54 -62.98 20.36
C HIS A 457 -11.39 -63.73 19.73
N SER A 458 -10.36 -63.01 19.20
CA SER A 458 -9.20 -63.68 18.60
C SER A 458 -8.38 -64.50 19.63
N ALA A 459 -8.29 -64.08 20.90
CA ALA A 459 -7.65 -64.85 21.98
C ALA A 459 -8.43 -66.12 22.38
N ARG A 460 -9.71 -66.22 22.06
CA ARG A 460 -10.54 -67.44 22.30
C ARG A 460 -10.44 -68.48 21.22
N PHE A 461 -9.93 -68.13 20.04
CA PHE A 461 -9.73 -69.06 18.90
C PHE A 461 -8.32 -69.64 18.80
N ASN A 462 -7.43 -69.20 19.68
CA ASN A 462 -6.03 -69.68 19.71
C ASN A 462 -5.75 -70.59 20.94
N HIS A 463 -6.78 -71.16 21.55
CA HIS A 463 -6.76 -72.23 22.51
C HIS A 463 -7.68 -73.38 21.97
#